data_2c3db2d9d84cc6fbfe1b5054b125efb8
#
_entry.id   2c3db2d9d84cc6fbfe1b5054b125efb8
#
_cell.length_a   1.000
_cell.length_b   1.000
_cell.length_c   1.000
_cell.angle_alpha   90.00
_cell.angle_beta   90.00
_cell.angle_gamma   90.00
#
_symmetry.space_group_name_H-M   'P 1'
#
loop_
_entity.id
_entity.type
_entity.pdbx_description
1 polymer ?
#
loop_
_entity_poly.entity_id
_entity_poly.type
_entity_poly.pdbx_seq_one_letter_code
_entity_poly.pdbx_strand_id
1 'polypeptide(L)' 'MKNNFKWHKEQINGKWYSVCDHEHVPMIEHTKDDKYKVRNCNGKAILHKCFADAEKLAIETYKKFEKFNKSFEG' A
#
# COMPACT_ATOMS: atom_id res chain seq x y z
N MET A 1 -4.98 18.26 -4.18
CA MET A 1 -6.13 17.41 -3.88
C MET A 1 -5.79 16.37 -2.84
N LYS A 2 -6.64 16.20 -1.87
CA LYS A 2 -6.37 15.29 -0.79
C LYS A 2 -6.79 13.86 -1.13
N ASN A 3 -6.00 12.91 -0.68
CA ASN A 3 -6.34 11.51 -0.77
C ASN A 3 -7.19 11.15 0.44
N ASN A 4 -8.38 10.65 0.18
CA ASN A 4 -9.28 10.28 1.26
C ASN A 4 -9.26 8.79 1.51
N PHE A 5 -8.09 8.21 1.44
CA PHE A 5 -7.94 6.80 1.73
C PHE A 5 -7.99 6.56 3.23
N LYS A 6 -8.79 5.62 3.62
CA LYS A 6 -8.91 5.23 5.01
C LYS A 6 -8.26 3.89 5.23
N TRP A 7 -7.59 3.76 6.35
CA TRP A 7 -6.86 2.55 6.70
C TRP A 7 -7.40 1.95 7.98
N HIS A 8 -7.40 0.64 8.04
CA HIS A 8 -7.73 -0.07 9.26
C HIS A 8 -6.72 -1.20 9.44
N LYS A 9 -6.58 -1.66 10.67
CA LYS A 9 -5.63 -2.72 10.97
C LYS A 9 -6.33 -4.07 10.94
N GLU A 10 -5.67 -5.05 10.34
CA GLU A 10 -6.15 -6.42 10.30
C GLU A 10 -5.02 -7.36 10.62
N GLN A 11 -5.33 -8.45 11.30
CA GLN A 11 -4.35 -9.48 11.58
C GLN A 11 -4.62 -10.65 10.63
N ILE A 12 -3.61 -11.02 9.86
CA ILE A 12 -3.72 -12.10 8.89
C ILE A 12 -2.56 -13.05 9.13
N ASN A 13 -2.88 -14.30 9.48
CA ASN A 13 -1.87 -15.32 9.75
C ASN A 13 -0.84 -14.88 10.80
N GLY A 14 -1.31 -14.19 11.82
CA GLY A 14 -0.45 -13.74 12.91
C GLY A 14 0.35 -12.48 12.64
N LYS A 15 0.20 -11.90 11.46
CA LYS A 15 0.89 -10.67 11.12
C LYS A 15 -0.10 -9.52 11.02
N TRP A 16 0.36 -8.34 11.40
CA TRP A 16 -0.48 -7.16 11.36
C TRP A 16 -0.28 -6.39 10.06
N TYR A 17 -1.38 -5.94 9.50
CA TYR A 17 -1.39 -5.17 8.26
C TYR A 17 -2.24 -3.93 8.43
N SER A 18 -1.86 -2.85 7.74
CA SER A 18 -2.76 -1.73 7.51
C SER A 18 -3.39 -1.94 6.16
N VAL A 19 -4.70 -2.05 6.14
CA VAL A 19 -5.45 -2.35 4.91
C VAL A 19 -6.26 -1.12 4.55
N CYS A 20 -6.14 -0.71 3.30
CA CYS A 20 -6.90 0.43 2.81
C CYS A 20 -8.30 -0.01 2.42
N ASP A 21 -9.28 0.87 2.65
CA ASP A 21 -10.64 0.60 2.25
C ASP A 21 -10.79 0.47 0.74
N HIS A 22 -9.86 1.06 0.00
CA HIS A 22 -9.84 0.93 -1.44
C HIS A 22 -9.10 -0.35 -1.82
N GLU A 23 -9.79 -1.29 -2.46
CA GLU A 23 -9.25 -2.62 -2.67
C GLU A 23 -8.00 -2.68 -3.55
N HIS A 24 -7.78 -1.66 -4.38
CA HIS A 24 -6.63 -1.66 -5.27
C HIS A 24 -5.37 -1.06 -4.66
N VAL A 25 -5.48 -0.50 -3.47
CA VAL A 25 -4.31 0.04 -2.79
C VAL A 25 -3.62 -1.09 -2.03
N PRO A 26 -2.30 -1.28 -2.23
CA PRO A 26 -1.61 -2.38 -1.56
C PRO A 26 -1.64 -2.26 -0.04
N MET A 27 -1.66 -3.41 0.62
CA MET A 27 -1.58 -3.46 2.07
C MET A 27 -0.19 -3.12 2.55
N ILE A 28 -0.11 -2.60 3.76
CA ILE A 28 1.16 -2.28 4.40
C ILE A 28 1.37 -3.25 5.55
N GLU A 29 2.42 -4.05 5.47
CA GLU A 29 2.72 -5.02 6.51
C GLU A 29 3.51 -4.37 7.63
N HIS A 30 3.11 -4.64 8.88
CA HIS A 30 3.85 -4.17 10.05
C HIS A 30 4.86 -5.24 10.43
N THR A 31 6.15 -4.91 10.31
CA THR A 31 7.20 -5.89 10.60
C THR A 31 7.51 -5.90 12.09
N LYS A 32 8.27 -6.91 12.50
CA LYS A 32 8.67 -7.03 13.91
C LYS A 32 9.61 -5.92 14.35
N ASP A 33 10.27 -5.28 13.39
CA ASP A 33 11.23 -4.22 13.68
C ASP A 33 10.57 -2.83 13.67
N ASP A 34 9.24 -2.79 13.78
CA ASP A 34 8.49 -1.53 13.75
C ASP A 34 8.66 -0.79 12.43
N LYS A 35 8.83 -1.54 11.37
CA LYS A 35 8.91 -0.97 10.03
C LYS A 35 7.67 -1.34 9.23
N TYR A 36 7.54 -0.72 8.09
CA TYR A 36 6.37 -0.92 7.23
C TYR A 36 6.81 -1.42 5.88
N LYS A 37 6.29 -2.56 5.47
CA LYS A 37 6.67 -3.19 4.22
C LYS A 37 5.55 -3.03 3.20
N VAL A 38 5.89 -2.49 2.03
CA VAL A 38 4.94 -2.26 0.95
C VAL A 38 5.52 -2.81 -0.33
N ARG A 39 4.68 -3.42 -1.16
CA ARG A 39 5.13 -3.86 -2.48
C ARG A 39 4.90 -2.75 -3.50
N ASN A 40 5.90 -2.49 -4.31
CA ASN A 40 5.76 -1.49 -5.37
C ASN A 40 5.12 -2.13 -6.60
N CYS A 41 5.01 -1.36 -7.68
CA CYS A 41 4.33 -1.84 -8.88
C CYS A 41 5.07 -2.98 -9.58
N ASN A 42 6.32 -3.18 -9.25
CA ASN A 42 7.11 -4.30 -9.78
C ASN A 42 7.01 -5.54 -8.90
N GLY A 43 6.25 -5.47 -7.83
CA GLY A 43 6.11 -6.59 -6.92
C GLY A 43 7.23 -6.70 -5.90
N LYS A 44 8.13 -5.74 -5.87
CA LYS A 44 9.26 -5.76 -4.95
C LYS A 44 8.85 -5.13 -3.61
N ALA A 45 9.17 -5.82 -2.52
CA ALA A 45 8.86 -5.32 -1.18
C ALA A 45 9.89 -4.30 -0.74
N ILE A 46 9.41 -3.16 -0.24
CA ILE A 46 10.28 -2.08 0.21
C ILE A 46 9.92 -1.75 1.65
N LEU A 47 10.95 -1.62 2.49
CA LEU A 47 10.77 -1.30 3.90
C LEU A 47 10.85 0.21 4.11
N HIS A 48 9.95 0.70 4.96
CA HIS A 48 9.93 2.12 5.32
C HIS A 48 9.98 2.26 6.84
N LYS A 49 10.58 3.33 7.31
CA LYS A 49 10.70 3.57 8.74
C LYS A 49 9.45 4.17 9.34
N CYS A 50 8.61 4.80 8.54
CA CYS A 50 7.39 5.40 9.06
C CYS A 50 6.22 5.09 8.14
N PHE A 51 5.03 5.13 8.73
CA PHE A 51 3.81 4.80 8.00
C PHE A 51 3.54 5.78 6.86
N ALA A 52 3.84 7.05 7.08
CA ALA A 52 3.57 8.06 6.05
C ALA A 52 4.30 7.75 4.75
N ASP A 53 5.55 7.31 4.85
CA ASP A 53 6.32 6.95 3.66
C ASP A 53 5.75 5.70 2.99
N ALA A 54 5.37 4.72 3.78
CA ALA A 54 4.78 3.50 3.25
C ALA A 54 3.44 3.80 2.57
N GLU A 55 2.63 4.63 3.19
CA GLU A 55 1.36 5.04 2.63
C GLU A 55 1.54 5.75 1.29
N LYS A 56 2.53 6.62 1.23
CA LYS A 56 2.81 7.34 0.00
C LYS A 56 3.16 6.38 -1.13
N LEU A 57 3.99 5.40 -0.85
CA LEU A 57 4.35 4.42 -1.88
C LEU A 57 3.14 3.58 -2.28
N ALA A 58 2.33 3.19 -1.31
CA ALA A 58 1.14 2.39 -1.62
C ALA A 58 0.19 3.15 -2.53
N ILE A 59 -0.02 4.43 -2.25
CA ILE A 59 -0.90 5.24 -3.07
C ILE A 59 -0.31 5.48 -4.45
N GLU A 60 0.99 5.71 -4.52
CA GLU A 60 1.64 5.87 -5.82
C GLU A 60 1.53 4.60 -6.66
N THR A 61 1.68 3.46 -6.02
CA THR A 61 1.55 2.18 -6.70
C THR A 61 0.14 2.01 -7.26
N TYR A 62 -0.86 2.35 -6.46
CA TYR A 62 -2.23 2.29 -6.89
C TYR A 62 -2.48 3.22 -8.09
N LYS A 63 -1.96 4.44 -8.03
CA LYS A 63 -2.17 5.38 -9.11
C LYS A 63 -1.54 4.92 -10.41
N LYS A 64 -0.36 4.33 -10.32
CA LYS A 64 0.30 3.78 -11.50
C LYS A 64 -0.48 2.62 -12.09
N PHE A 65 -1.00 1.78 -11.21
CA PHE A 65 -1.80 0.64 -11.64
C PHE A 65 -3.07 1.10 -12.34
N GLU A 66 -3.73 2.10 -11.79
CA GLU A 66 -4.96 2.62 -12.38
C GLU A 66 -4.69 3.26 -13.73
N LYS A 67 -3.60 4.02 -13.81
CA LYS A 67 -3.23 4.66 -15.07
C LYS A 67 -2.92 3.62 -16.14
N PHE A 68 -2.25 2.56 -15.76
CA PHE A 68 -1.93 1.48 -16.67
C PHE A 68 -3.20 0.81 -17.19
N ASN A 69 -4.15 0.57 -16.32
CA ASN A 69 -5.42 -0.04 -16.69
C ASN A 69 -6.21 0.82 -17.67
N LYS A 70 -6.25 2.12 -17.42
CA LYS A 70 -6.95 3.04 -18.30
C LYS A 70 -6.31 3.05 -19.69
N SER A 71 -5.00 3.07 -19.72
CA SER A 71 -4.27 3.04 -20.97
C SER A 71 -4.56 1.77 -21.75
N PHE A 72 -4.69 0.69 -21.02
CA PHE A 72 -4.94 -0.61 -21.61
C PHE A 72 -6.34 -0.72 -22.19
N GLU A 73 -7.28 -0.10 -21.54
CA GLU A 73 -8.68 -0.10 -21.99
C GLU A 73 -8.91 0.85 -23.15
N GLY A 74 -8.15 1.91 -23.16
CA GLY A 74 -8.29 2.92 -24.17
C GLY A 74 -7.86 2.47 -25.52
#